data_6c13517169ad73c79b3745bdbd1252de
#
_entry.id   6c13517169ad73c79b3745bdbd1252de
#
_cell.length_a   1.000
_cell.length_b   1.000
_cell.length_c   1.000
_cell.angle_alpha   90.00
_cell.angle_beta   90.00
_cell.angle_gamma   90.00
#
_symmetry.space_group_name_H-M   'P 1'
#
loop_
_entity.id
_entity.type
_entity.pdbx_description
1 polymer ?
#
loop_
_entity_poly.entity_id
_entity_poly.type
_entity_poly.pdbx_seq_one_letter_code
_entity_poly.pdbx_strand_id
1 'polypeptide(L)'
;MSLATAGGIDTRRFGALLVKETRQILRDPSTALIAFVLPLLLLFIFGFGVNLDTARTRIGIDQRDGSEAASSLARDFVSSRWFEVLDSQPVGILSNELVAGRIRGIIVIPDGFGRDVARGGGSIQVITDGSLPNTAGFVGAYAEGVRASWAAKHALEQGRAAAPPAIGIEHRYWFNPELLSRFFLVPGSIAVVMTMIGTLLTALVVAREWERGTLEGLMATPIGMGEFIVTKVVPYFVLALCSMALCTLLAVTVFGVPLRGSPLALLAIAAVFLIPALGQGLVISAVTRNQFVASQVALLTAFLPTMLLSGFLFEIDSMPKPIRLLTYLVPARYLIPQLQTVFLAGDDWGLYLPDMAALLGFGTFFFAIAIRVTRRRVA
;
A
#
# COMPACT_ATOMS: atom_id res chain seq x y z
N MET A 1 42.73 -12.99 -39.94
CA MET A 1 41.47 -13.32 -39.29
C MET A 1 40.93 -12.05 -38.65
N SER A 2 39.95 -11.44 -39.30
CA SER A 2 39.42 -10.09 -39.04
C SER A 2 38.73 -10.04 -37.70
N LEU A 3 39.16 -9.13 -36.83
CA LEU A 3 38.46 -8.76 -35.60
C LEU A 3 37.08 -8.22 -36.01
N ALA A 4 36.02 -8.98 -35.64
CA ALA A 4 34.64 -8.61 -35.87
C ALA A 4 34.35 -7.28 -35.16
N THR A 5 34.03 -6.29 -35.95
CA THR A 5 33.53 -4.98 -35.58
C THR A 5 32.42 -5.11 -34.54
N ALA A 6 32.48 -4.27 -33.51
CA ALA A 6 31.47 -4.08 -32.51
C ALA A 6 30.09 -3.92 -33.16
N GLY A 7 29.21 -4.92 -33.02
CA GLY A 7 27.99 -5.03 -33.75
C GLY A 7 27.01 -3.94 -33.40
N GLY A 8 26.65 -3.14 -34.37
CA GLY A 8 25.43 -2.34 -34.35
C GLY A 8 24.21 -3.28 -34.19
N ILE A 9 23.19 -2.81 -33.50
CA ILE A 9 21.93 -3.54 -33.34
C ILE A 9 21.32 -3.78 -34.73
N ASP A 10 21.26 -5.06 -35.17
CA ASP A 10 20.57 -5.42 -36.42
C ASP A 10 19.05 -5.37 -36.20
N THR A 11 18.43 -4.36 -36.78
CA THR A 11 16.99 -4.09 -36.62
C THR A 11 16.10 -5.26 -37.04
N ARG A 12 16.52 -6.06 -38.04
CA ARG A 12 15.77 -7.25 -38.48
C ARG A 12 15.83 -8.37 -37.46
N ARG A 13 17.01 -8.65 -36.89
CA ARG A 13 17.21 -9.64 -35.82
C ARG A 13 16.47 -9.22 -34.54
N PHE A 14 16.64 -7.97 -34.15
CA PHE A 14 15.96 -7.39 -33.00
C PHE A 14 14.44 -7.54 -33.12
N GLY A 15 13.87 -7.17 -34.27
CA GLY A 15 12.44 -7.32 -34.53
C GLY A 15 11.97 -8.78 -34.49
N ALA A 16 12.72 -9.72 -35.07
CA ALA A 16 12.38 -11.14 -35.07
C ALA A 16 12.37 -11.74 -33.65
N LEU A 17 13.38 -11.37 -32.82
CA LEU A 17 13.45 -11.78 -31.43
C LEU A 17 12.29 -11.20 -30.62
N LEU A 18 11.98 -9.92 -30.79
CA LEU A 18 10.88 -9.27 -30.10
C LEU A 18 9.52 -9.93 -30.43
N VAL A 19 9.27 -10.22 -31.70
CA VAL A 19 8.07 -10.94 -32.15
C VAL A 19 8.00 -12.35 -31.57
N LYS A 20 9.13 -13.07 -31.52
CA LYS A 20 9.22 -14.40 -30.90
C LYS A 20 8.84 -14.32 -29.42
N GLU A 21 9.44 -13.41 -28.65
CA GLU A 21 9.18 -13.25 -27.22
C GLU A 21 7.73 -12.83 -26.97
N THR A 22 7.20 -11.86 -27.71
CA THR A 22 5.80 -11.42 -27.59
C THR A 22 4.83 -12.58 -27.82
N ARG A 23 5.06 -13.39 -28.88
CA ARG A 23 4.23 -14.58 -29.15
C ARG A 23 4.33 -15.63 -28.06
N GLN A 24 5.50 -15.80 -27.47
CA GLN A 24 5.72 -16.73 -26.36
C GLN A 24 4.94 -16.28 -25.12
N ILE A 25 4.98 -14.98 -24.79
CA ILE A 25 4.22 -14.39 -23.67
C ILE A 25 2.71 -14.57 -23.88
N LEU A 26 2.19 -14.26 -25.08
CA LEU A 26 0.77 -14.39 -25.38
C LEU A 26 0.24 -15.82 -25.34
N ARG A 27 1.12 -16.82 -25.51
CA ARG A 27 0.77 -18.25 -25.46
C ARG A 27 1.06 -18.90 -24.11
N ASP A 28 1.63 -18.16 -23.17
CA ASP A 28 1.95 -18.69 -21.85
C ASP A 28 0.86 -18.28 -20.84
N PRO A 29 -0.03 -19.22 -20.45
CA PRO A 29 -1.08 -18.93 -19.48
C PRO A 29 -0.54 -18.52 -18.11
N SER A 30 0.65 -19.00 -17.72
CA SER A 30 1.28 -18.60 -16.45
C SER A 30 1.64 -17.13 -16.43
N THR A 31 2.15 -16.61 -17.55
CA THR A 31 2.44 -15.18 -17.71
C THR A 31 1.16 -14.34 -17.62
N ALA A 32 0.08 -14.76 -18.26
CA ALA A 32 -1.21 -14.06 -18.21
C ALA A 32 -1.80 -14.06 -16.78
N LEU A 33 -1.68 -15.18 -16.07
CA LEU A 33 -2.12 -15.31 -14.68
C LEU A 33 -1.36 -14.36 -13.75
N ILE A 34 -0.04 -14.31 -13.86
CA ILE A 34 0.82 -13.43 -13.04
C ILE A 34 0.61 -11.96 -13.43
N ALA A 35 0.43 -11.65 -14.70
CA ALA A 35 0.33 -10.27 -15.16
C ALA A 35 -1.05 -9.64 -14.93
N PHE A 36 -2.14 -10.41 -14.91
CA PHE A 36 -3.49 -9.87 -14.83
C PHE A 36 -4.30 -10.44 -13.66
N VAL A 37 -4.36 -11.76 -13.48
CA VAL A 37 -5.22 -12.35 -12.45
C VAL A 37 -4.71 -12.05 -11.05
N LEU A 38 -3.42 -12.23 -10.81
CA LEU A 38 -2.80 -12.00 -9.52
C LEU A 38 -2.86 -10.52 -9.09
N PRO A 39 -2.56 -9.52 -9.95
CA PRO A 39 -2.80 -8.11 -9.68
C PRO A 39 -4.22 -7.78 -9.27
N LEU A 40 -5.18 -8.29 -10.03
CA LEU A 40 -6.59 -8.07 -9.74
C LEU A 40 -6.97 -8.63 -8.37
N LEU A 41 -6.57 -9.87 -8.10
CA LEU A 41 -6.81 -10.52 -6.82
C LEU A 41 -6.25 -9.71 -5.66
N LEU A 42 -4.98 -9.27 -5.76
CA LEU A 42 -4.35 -8.45 -4.74
C LEU A 42 -5.06 -7.09 -4.58
N LEU A 43 -5.42 -6.44 -5.68
CA LEU A 43 -6.14 -5.17 -5.65
C LEU A 43 -7.50 -5.31 -4.94
N PHE A 44 -8.23 -6.39 -5.20
CA PHE A 44 -9.50 -6.68 -4.54
C PHE A 44 -9.31 -7.01 -3.04
N ILE A 45 -8.28 -7.77 -2.69
CA ILE A 45 -7.96 -8.07 -1.29
C ILE A 45 -7.64 -6.79 -0.54
N PHE A 46 -6.78 -5.92 -1.07
CA PHE A 46 -6.41 -4.68 -0.39
C PHE A 46 -7.50 -3.60 -0.44
N GLY A 47 -8.30 -3.56 -1.51
CA GLY A 47 -9.34 -2.55 -1.66
C GLY A 47 -10.63 -2.84 -0.87
N PHE A 48 -10.97 -4.11 -0.69
CA PHE A 48 -12.18 -4.53 0.02
C PHE A 48 -11.90 -5.39 1.26
N GLY A 49 -10.84 -6.20 1.23
CA GLY A 49 -10.55 -7.14 2.32
C GLY A 49 -9.82 -6.49 3.50
N VAL A 50 -8.99 -5.48 3.23
CA VAL A 50 -8.30 -4.71 4.28
C VAL A 50 -9.05 -3.41 4.50
N ASN A 51 -9.95 -3.42 5.46
CA ASN A 51 -10.67 -2.23 5.88
C ASN A 51 -10.00 -1.65 7.14
N LEU A 52 -9.30 -0.52 6.97
CA LEU A 52 -8.78 0.28 8.08
C LEU A 52 -9.77 1.40 8.44
N ASP A 53 -10.89 1.53 7.69
CA ASP A 53 -11.93 2.46 8.04
C ASP A 53 -12.54 1.96 9.35
N THR A 54 -12.60 2.81 10.32
CA THR A 54 -13.41 2.56 11.49
C THR A 54 -14.88 2.58 11.04
N ALA A 55 -15.38 1.42 10.54
CA ALA A 55 -16.79 1.13 10.65
C ALA A 55 -17.18 1.52 12.07
N ARG A 56 -18.38 2.07 12.29
CA ARG A 56 -18.85 2.47 13.62
C ARG A 56 -18.31 1.49 14.65
N THR A 57 -17.42 1.99 15.54
CA THR A 57 -16.74 1.11 16.48
C THR A 57 -17.77 0.59 17.47
N ARG A 58 -17.90 -0.72 17.59
CA ARG A 58 -18.84 -1.34 18.52
C ARG A 58 -18.42 -1.10 19.94
N ILE A 59 -19.27 -0.48 20.73
CA ILE A 59 -19.02 -0.19 22.15
C ILE A 59 -20.19 -0.64 23.02
N GLY A 60 -19.92 -0.85 24.30
CA GLY A 60 -20.94 -0.97 25.34
C GLY A 60 -20.96 0.28 26.22
N ILE A 61 -22.10 0.59 26.82
CA ILE A 61 -22.26 1.69 27.79
C ILE A 61 -22.68 1.12 29.14
N ASP A 62 -21.90 1.41 30.20
CA ASP A 62 -22.29 1.18 31.58
C ASP A 62 -22.72 2.52 32.19
N GLN A 63 -24.01 2.81 32.12
CA GLN A 63 -24.59 4.00 32.74
C GLN A 63 -25.02 3.68 34.16
N ARG A 64 -24.31 4.18 35.19
CA ARG A 64 -24.63 3.99 36.58
C ARG A 64 -25.47 5.11 37.17
N ASP A 65 -25.31 6.34 36.63
CA ASP A 65 -26.05 7.52 37.06
C ASP A 65 -27.38 7.65 36.30
N GLY A 66 -28.50 7.75 37.01
CA GLY A 66 -29.83 7.96 36.45
C GLY A 66 -30.18 9.42 36.14
N SER A 67 -29.22 10.36 36.26
CA SER A 67 -29.47 11.79 35.99
C SER A 67 -29.76 12.04 34.50
N GLU A 68 -30.48 13.17 34.25
CA GLU A 68 -30.74 13.60 32.86
C GLU A 68 -29.46 13.89 32.09
N ALA A 69 -28.43 14.45 32.74
CA ALA A 69 -27.12 14.69 32.17
C ALA A 69 -26.45 13.39 31.72
N ALA A 70 -26.47 12.33 32.53
CA ALA A 70 -25.90 11.03 32.16
C ALA A 70 -26.67 10.39 30.99
N SER A 71 -27.99 10.45 31.04
CA SER A 71 -28.89 9.90 30.00
C SER A 71 -28.74 10.69 28.67
N SER A 72 -28.53 12.00 28.74
CA SER A 72 -28.28 12.86 27.57
C SER A 72 -26.93 12.52 26.92
N LEU A 73 -25.86 12.35 27.73
CA LEU A 73 -24.58 11.94 27.24
C LEU A 73 -24.63 10.52 26.60
N ALA A 74 -25.29 9.57 27.22
CA ALA A 74 -25.45 8.23 26.67
C ALA A 74 -26.16 8.27 25.30
N ARG A 75 -27.21 9.09 25.15
CA ARG A 75 -27.87 9.29 23.85
C ARG A 75 -26.98 9.89 22.80
N ASP A 76 -26.08 10.82 23.17
CA ASP A 76 -25.09 11.40 22.22
C ASP A 76 -24.09 10.34 21.73
N PHE A 77 -23.70 9.38 22.58
CA PHE A 77 -22.91 8.22 22.15
C PHE A 77 -23.69 7.33 21.17
N VAL A 78 -24.96 7.01 21.46
CA VAL A 78 -25.82 6.18 20.59
C VAL A 78 -26.05 6.84 19.22
N SER A 79 -26.25 8.16 19.20
CA SER A 79 -26.48 8.92 17.96
C SER A 79 -25.20 9.29 17.21
N SER A 80 -24.03 9.02 17.79
CA SER A 80 -22.74 9.33 17.18
C SER A 80 -22.50 8.52 15.91
N ARG A 81 -21.95 9.19 14.88
CA ARG A 81 -21.52 8.52 13.65
C ARG A 81 -20.33 7.58 13.85
N TRP A 82 -19.60 7.71 14.95
CA TRP A 82 -18.38 6.98 15.24
C TRP A 82 -18.60 5.66 15.95
N PHE A 83 -19.74 5.54 16.64
CA PHE A 83 -20.03 4.39 17.49
C PHE A 83 -21.29 3.64 17.08
N GLU A 84 -21.24 2.33 17.23
CA GLU A 84 -22.38 1.43 17.23
C GLU A 84 -22.51 0.90 18.67
N VAL A 85 -23.48 1.42 19.42
CA VAL A 85 -23.73 0.95 20.79
C VAL A 85 -24.54 -0.33 20.69
N LEU A 86 -23.93 -1.47 21.05
CA LEU A 86 -24.59 -2.77 20.97
C LEU A 86 -25.44 -3.04 22.20
N ASP A 87 -25.01 -2.60 23.38
CA ASP A 87 -25.71 -2.91 24.64
C ASP A 87 -25.39 -1.87 25.72
N SER A 88 -26.38 -1.72 26.66
CA SER A 88 -26.23 -0.91 27.86
C SER A 88 -26.35 -1.82 29.06
N GLN A 89 -25.21 -2.31 29.56
CA GLN A 89 -25.13 -3.29 30.65
C GLN A 89 -23.96 -2.95 31.59
N PRO A 90 -23.98 -3.52 32.83
CA PRO A 90 -22.88 -3.34 33.76
C PRO A 90 -21.53 -3.80 33.17
N VAL A 91 -20.44 -3.10 33.53
CA VAL A 91 -19.08 -3.36 33.04
C VAL A 91 -18.66 -4.82 33.22
N GLY A 92 -19.14 -5.52 34.26
CA GLY A 92 -18.80 -6.93 34.49
C GLY A 92 -19.32 -7.87 33.36
N ILE A 93 -20.42 -7.52 32.72
CA ILE A 93 -20.96 -8.28 31.58
C ILE A 93 -20.22 -7.81 30.29
N LEU A 94 -20.10 -6.50 30.11
CA LEU A 94 -19.47 -5.90 28.95
C LEU A 94 -17.99 -6.29 28.83
N SER A 95 -17.29 -6.58 29.95
CA SER A 95 -15.92 -7.05 29.94
C SER A 95 -15.77 -8.40 29.22
N ASN A 96 -16.75 -9.30 29.35
CA ASN A 96 -16.75 -10.56 28.61
C ASN A 96 -16.95 -10.35 27.10
N GLU A 97 -17.78 -9.36 26.74
CA GLU A 97 -17.99 -8.96 25.35
C GLU A 97 -16.73 -8.33 24.74
N LEU A 98 -16.00 -7.54 25.54
CA LEU A 98 -14.71 -6.94 25.15
C LEU A 98 -13.65 -8.02 24.92
N VAL A 99 -13.50 -8.95 25.87
CA VAL A 99 -12.56 -10.08 25.75
C VAL A 99 -12.90 -10.98 24.56
N ALA A 100 -14.20 -11.20 24.30
CA ALA A 100 -14.66 -11.95 23.14
C ALA A 100 -14.50 -11.18 21.80
N GLY A 101 -14.08 -9.92 21.83
CA GLY A 101 -13.91 -9.07 20.65
C GLY A 101 -15.22 -8.64 19.97
N ARG A 102 -16.36 -8.82 20.61
CA ARG A 102 -17.65 -8.38 20.07
C ARG A 102 -17.85 -6.87 20.19
N ILE A 103 -17.28 -6.25 21.22
CA ILE A 103 -17.12 -4.80 21.36
C ILE A 103 -15.63 -4.43 21.43
N ARG A 104 -15.32 -3.18 21.17
CA ARG A 104 -13.93 -2.65 21.16
C ARG A 104 -13.66 -1.64 22.26
N GLY A 105 -14.72 -1.23 22.97
CA GLY A 105 -14.62 -0.31 24.10
C GLY A 105 -15.86 -0.32 24.96
N ILE A 106 -15.70 0.15 26.18
CA ILE A 106 -16.76 0.32 27.16
C ILE A 106 -16.70 1.76 27.66
N ILE A 107 -17.81 2.47 27.60
CA ILE A 107 -17.97 3.81 28.17
C ILE A 107 -18.67 3.65 29.52
N VAL A 108 -18.01 4.02 30.60
CA VAL A 108 -18.58 4.01 31.93
C VAL A 108 -18.94 5.42 32.36
N ILE A 109 -20.21 5.66 32.64
CA ILE A 109 -20.70 6.91 33.21
C ILE A 109 -20.94 6.65 34.70
N PRO A 110 -20.06 7.17 35.58
CA PRO A 110 -20.07 6.80 37.00
C PRO A 110 -21.28 7.38 37.76
N ASP A 111 -21.53 6.79 38.94
CA ASP A 111 -22.51 7.34 39.86
C ASP A 111 -22.19 8.78 40.27
N GLY A 112 -23.18 9.64 40.30
CA GLY A 112 -23.03 11.04 40.68
C GLY A 112 -22.51 11.94 39.56
N PHE A 113 -22.40 11.43 38.34
CA PHE A 113 -21.98 12.21 37.17
C PHE A 113 -22.75 13.52 37.01
N GLY A 114 -24.10 13.49 37.14
CA GLY A 114 -24.95 14.67 37.02
C GLY A 114 -24.65 15.73 38.10
N ARG A 115 -24.30 15.31 39.32
CA ARG A 115 -23.91 16.22 40.39
C ARG A 115 -22.57 16.91 40.09
N ASP A 116 -21.64 16.16 39.53
CA ASP A 116 -20.33 16.70 39.19
C ASP A 116 -20.42 17.66 38.01
N VAL A 117 -21.24 17.32 37.00
CA VAL A 117 -21.54 18.22 35.87
C VAL A 117 -22.16 19.54 36.36
N ALA A 118 -23.11 19.46 37.31
CA ALA A 118 -23.71 20.67 37.89
C ALA A 118 -22.71 21.58 38.64
N ARG A 119 -21.63 20.98 39.15
CA ARG A 119 -20.53 21.69 39.81
C ARG A 119 -19.45 22.21 38.83
N GLY A 120 -19.66 21.96 37.53
CA GLY A 120 -18.70 22.37 36.46
C GLY A 120 -17.59 21.36 36.20
N GLY A 121 -17.73 20.10 36.71
CA GLY A 121 -16.84 18.98 36.45
C GLY A 121 -17.57 17.81 35.78
N GLY A 122 -17.01 16.64 35.87
CA GLY A 122 -17.57 15.38 35.37
C GLY A 122 -16.56 14.61 34.51
N SER A 123 -16.37 13.36 34.84
CA SER A 123 -15.48 12.47 34.10
C SER A 123 -16.23 11.20 33.72
N ILE A 124 -15.84 10.63 32.61
CA ILE A 124 -16.24 9.30 32.16
C ILE A 124 -15.02 8.42 32.09
N GLN A 125 -15.19 7.11 32.24
CA GLN A 125 -14.11 6.16 32.03
C GLN A 125 -14.29 5.48 30.69
N VAL A 126 -13.22 5.39 29.92
CA VAL A 126 -13.18 4.67 28.65
C VAL A 126 -12.25 3.46 28.82
N ILE A 127 -12.80 2.25 28.71
CA ILE A 127 -12.06 0.99 28.81
C ILE A 127 -11.95 0.42 27.41
N THR A 128 -10.73 0.08 26.98
CA THR A 128 -10.46 -0.42 25.62
C THR A 128 -9.52 -1.63 25.67
N ASP A 129 -9.55 -2.43 24.61
CA ASP A 129 -8.64 -3.55 24.44
C ASP A 129 -7.27 -3.04 23.97
N GLY A 130 -6.27 -3.06 24.86
CA GLY A 130 -4.89 -2.65 24.57
C GLY A 130 -4.13 -3.59 23.62
N SER A 131 -4.65 -4.79 23.32
CA SER A 131 -4.06 -5.68 22.33
C SER A 131 -4.18 -5.14 20.89
N LEU A 132 -5.12 -4.20 20.69
CA LEU A 132 -5.34 -3.49 19.43
C LEU A 132 -5.09 -1.98 19.62
N PRO A 133 -3.81 -1.54 19.72
CA PRO A 133 -3.46 -0.20 20.16
C PRO A 133 -4.05 0.92 19.29
N ASN A 134 -4.11 0.73 17.96
CA ASN A 134 -4.71 1.71 17.06
C ASN A 134 -6.21 1.86 17.32
N THR A 135 -6.94 0.76 17.44
CA THR A 135 -8.38 0.76 17.74
C THR A 135 -8.64 1.40 19.10
N ALA A 136 -7.83 1.06 20.12
CA ALA A 136 -7.92 1.65 21.45
C ALA A 136 -7.73 3.17 21.41
N GLY A 137 -6.75 3.65 20.66
CA GLY A 137 -6.50 5.08 20.45
C GLY A 137 -7.69 5.80 19.78
N PHE A 138 -8.29 5.19 18.75
CA PHE A 138 -9.46 5.75 18.07
C PHE A 138 -10.69 5.80 18.99
N VAL A 139 -10.95 4.74 19.75
CA VAL A 139 -12.07 4.74 20.72
C VAL A 139 -11.91 5.86 21.73
N GLY A 140 -10.72 6.04 22.29
CA GLY A 140 -10.44 7.13 23.23
C GLY A 140 -10.64 8.52 22.62
N ALA A 141 -10.09 8.77 21.45
CA ALA A 141 -10.19 10.05 20.75
C ALA A 141 -11.66 10.39 20.37
N TYR A 142 -12.39 9.40 19.86
CA TYR A 142 -13.80 9.60 19.49
C TYR A 142 -14.70 9.80 20.71
N ALA A 143 -14.45 9.05 21.80
CA ALA A 143 -15.19 9.23 23.04
C ALA A 143 -14.99 10.63 23.62
N GLU A 144 -13.77 11.16 23.57
CA GLU A 144 -13.49 12.54 23.98
C GLU A 144 -14.19 13.55 23.07
N GLY A 145 -14.22 13.32 21.76
CA GLY A 145 -14.95 14.15 20.80
C GLY A 145 -16.45 14.22 21.09
N VAL A 146 -17.09 13.06 21.39
CA VAL A 146 -18.51 13.02 21.77
C VAL A 146 -18.75 13.74 23.09
N ARG A 147 -17.90 13.49 24.10
CA ARG A 147 -17.97 14.16 25.42
C ARG A 147 -17.86 15.69 25.27
N ALA A 148 -16.88 16.16 24.50
CA ALA A 148 -16.67 17.60 24.31
C ALA A 148 -17.84 18.26 23.57
N SER A 149 -18.37 17.63 22.53
CA SER A 149 -19.56 18.10 21.81
C SER A 149 -20.79 18.15 22.70
N TRP A 150 -21.02 17.11 23.50
CA TRP A 150 -22.10 17.06 24.47
C TRP A 150 -21.96 18.18 25.52
N ALA A 151 -20.76 18.38 26.09
CA ALA A 151 -20.52 19.40 27.11
C ALA A 151 -20.81 20.80 26.58
N ALA A 152 -20.43 21.09 25.35
CA ALA A 152 -20.71 22.38 24.69
C ALA A 152 -22.22 22.62 24.51
N LYS A 153 -22.96 21.60 24.04
CA LYS A 153 -24.45 21.68 23.92
C LYS A 153 -25.12 21.87 25.28
N HIS A 154 -24.73 21.09 26.27
CA HIS A 154 -25.28 21.13 27.60
C HIS A 154 -25.08 22.47 28.32
N ALA A 155 -23.91 23.10 28.14
CA ALA A 155 -23.60 24.42 28.64
C ALA A 155 -24.51 25.51 27.99
N LEU A 156 -24.76 25.42 26.69
CA LEU A 156 -25.66 26.32 25.96
C LEU A 156 -27.12 26.16 26.45
N GLU A 157 -27.60 24.95 26.67
CA GLU A 157 -28.94 24.64 27.18
C GLU A 157 -29.16 25.23 28.59
N GLN A 158 -28.14 25.31 29.43
CA GLN A 158 -28.18 25.89 30.77
C GLN A 158 -28.01 27.41 30.77
N GLY A 159 -27.97 28.05 29.60
CA GLY A 159 -27.77 29.51 29.51
C GLY A 159 -26.36 29.97 30.02
N ARG A 160 -25.51 29.04 30.32
CA ARG A 160 -24.12 29.31 30.60
C ARG A 160 -23.43 29.54 29.25
N ALA A 161 -22.81 30.68 29.06
CA ALA A 161 -21.90 30.83 27.95
C ALA A 161 -20.89 29.66 28.06
N ALA A 162 -20.97 28.71 27.16
CA ALA A 162 -19.89 27.75 27.04
C ALA A 162 -18.65 28.64 26.81
N ALA A 163 -17.75 28.68 27.79
CA ALA A 163 -16.49 29.35 27.55
C ALA A 163 -15.94 28.73 26.28
N PRO A 164 -15.84 29.47 25.18
CA PRO A 164 -15.31 28.88 23.96
C PRO A 164 -13.95 28.32 24.34
N PRO A 165 -13.60 27.09 23.93
CA PRO A 165 -12.26 26.59 24.19
C PRO A 165 -11.30 27.70 23.77
N ALA A 166 -10.35 28.05 24.63
CA ALA A 166 -9.42 29.18 24.42
C ALA A 166 -8.69 29.10 23.07
N ILE A 167 -8.72 27.89 22.47
CA ILE A 167 -8.23 27.58 21.13
C ILE A 167 -9.23 26.59 20.50
N GLY A 168 -9.97 27.02 19.48
CA GLY A 168 -10.78 26.13 18.64
C GLY A 168 -9.88 25.40 17.64
N ILE A 169 -9.93 24.09 17.63
CA ILE A 169 -9.24 23.27 16.60
C ILE A 169 -10.27 22.89 15.56
N GLU A 170 -10.16 23.47 14.35
CA GLU A 170 -10.88 22.99 13.19
C GLU A 170 -10.04 21.94 12.47
N HIS A 171 -10.46 20.68 12.51
CA HIS A 171 -9.84 19.60 11.74
C HIS A 171 -10.26 19.71 10.28
N ARG A 172 -9.32 20.04 9.40
CA ARG A 172 -9.51 20.03 7.96
C ARG A 172 -8.61 18.98 7.34
N TYR A 173 -9.20 17.90 6.85
CA TYR A 173 -8.47 16.87 6.13
C TYR A 173 -8.37 17.22 4.65
N TRP A 174 -7.15 17.28 4.15
CA TRP A 174 -6.87 17.55 2.74
C TRP A 174 -6.74 16.20 2.01
N PHE A 175 -7.09 16.18 0.72
CA PHE A 175 -6.94 15.04 -0.20
C PHE A 175 -7.84 13.84 0.07
N ASN A 176 -8.12 13.45 1.30
CA ASN A 176 -9.05 12.38 1.69
C ASN A 176 -9.93 12.85 2.85
N PRO A 177 -10.92 13.76 2.61
CA PRO A 177 -11.76 14.32 3.67
C PRO A 177 -12.61 13.28 4.41
N GLU A 178 -12.98 12.21 3.72
CA GLU A 178 -13.79 11.13 4.28
C GLU A 178 -12.94 10.09 5.03
N LEU A 179 -11.61 10.24 5.03
CA LEU A 179 -10.66 9.31 5.65
C LEU A 179 -10.84 7.86 5.20
N LEU A 180 -11.20 7.64 3.93
CA LEU A 180 -11.41 6.30 3.38
C LEU A 180 -10.10 5.57 3.22
N SER A 181 -9.95 4.42 3.85
CA SER A 181 -8.73 3.59 3.79
C SER A 181 -8.40 3.14 2.38
N ARG A 182 -9.42 2.88 1.55
CA ARG A 182 -9.21 2.49 0.15
C ARG A 182 -8.46 3.54 -0.67
N PHE A 183 -8.57 4.84 -0.32
CA PHE A 183 -7.84 5.89 -1.02
C PHE A 183 -6.32 5.85 -0.74
N PHE A 184 -5.93 5.27 0.37
CA PHE A 184 -4.53 5.00 0.71
C PHE A 184 -4.08 3.62 0.24
N LEU A 185 -4.89 2.58 0.50
CA LEU A 185 -4.53 1.18 0.25
C LEU A 185 -4.49 0.84 -1.24
N VAL A 186 -5.41 1.36 -2.06
CA VAL A 186 -5.48 1.00 -3.48
C VAL A 186 -4.27 1.52 -4.26
N PRO A 187 -3.87 2.81 -4.19
CA PRO A 187 -2.64 3.26 -4.85
C PRO A 187 -1.38 2.54 -4.33
N GLY A 188 -1.30 2.30 -3.02
CA GLY A 188 -0.20 1.54 -2.43
C GLY A 188 -0.15 0.08 -2.91
N SER A 189 -1.30 -0.58 -3.05
CA SER A 189 -1.37 -1.95 -3.58
C SER A 189 -0.95 -2.03 -5.05
N ILE A 190 -1.21 -1.00 -5.86
CA ILE A 190 -0.69 -0.92 -7.23
C ILE A 190 0.83 -0.95 -7.24
N ALA A 191 1.51 -0.25 -6.30
CA ALA A 191 2.97 -0.31 -6.19
C ALA A 191 3.48 -1.73 -5.86
N VAL A 192 2.81 -2.42 -4.93
CA VAL A 192 3.12 -3.81 -4.57
C VAL A 192 2.95 -4.73 -5.77
N VAL A 193 1.83 -4.60 -6.46
CA VAL A 193 1.51 -5.36 -7.68
C VAL A 193 2.55 -5.13 -8.76
N MET A 194 2.91 -3.87 -9.04
CA MET A 194 3.93 -3.53 -10.04
C MET A 194 5.30 -4.10 -9.70
N THR A 195 5.70 -4.05 -8.43
CA THR A 195 6.94 -4.68 -7.96
C THR A 195 6.93 -6.17 -8.24
N MET A 196 5.82 -6.82 -7.88
CA MET A 196 5.67 -8.26 -8.03
C MET A 196 5.69 -8.68 -9.50
N ILE A 197 4.93 -8.00 -10.37
CA ILE A 197 4.90 -8.31 -11.80
C ILE A 197 6.29 -8.08 -12.42
N GLY A 198 6.88 -6.91 -12.20
CA GLY A 198 8.18 -6.57 -12.77
C GLY A 198 9.25 -7.58 -12.38
N THR A 199 9.36 -7.87 -11.09
CA THR A 199 10.41 -8.74 -10.58
C THR A 199 10.14 -10.23 -10.88
N LEU A 200 8.93 -10.71 -10.64
CA LEU A 200 8.60 -12.14 -10.79
C LEU A 200 8.65 -12.58 -12.25
N LEU A 201 8.04 -11.82 -13.16
CA LEU A 201 8.05 -12.18 -14.58
C LEU A 201 9.47 -12.22 -15.15
N THR A 202 10.30 -11.22 -14.82
CA THR A 202 11.69 -11.21 -15.32
C THR A 202 12.60 -12.19 -14.59
N ALA A 203 12.30 -12.54 -13.34
CA ALA A 203 13.02 -13.61 -12.63
C ALA A 203 12.86 -14.97 -13.32
N LEU A 204 11.75 -15.20 -14.00
CA LEU A 204 11.52 -16.44 -14.73
C LEU A 204 12.17 -16.48 -16.12
N VAL A 205 12.48 -15.32 -16.72
CA VAL A 205 12.86 -15.21 -18.13
C VAL A 205 14.15 -15.94 -18.46
N VAL A 206 15.25 -15.60 -17.80
CA VAL A 206 16.57 -16.20 -18.07
C VAL A 206 16.66 -17.61 -17.49
N ALA A 207 16.06 -17.83 -16.31
CA ALA A 207 15.99 -19.14 -15.67
C ALA A 207 15.29 -20.17 -16.57
N ARG A 208 14.23 -19.76 -17.29
CA ARG A 208 13.50 -20.60 -18.25
C ARG A 208 14.38 -21.00 -19.45
N GLU A 209 15.19 -20.09 -19.97
CA GLU A 209 16.12 -20.38 -21.05
C GLU A 209 17.24 -21.32 -20.59
N TRP A 210 17.72 -21.20 -19.35
CA TRP A 210 18.67 -22.12 -18.75
C TRP A 210 18.11 -23.53 -18.62
N GLU A 211 16.92 -23.69 -18.04
CA GLU A 211 16.28 -25.00 -17.84
C GLU A 211 15.96 -25.71 -19.14
N ARG A 212 15.67 -24.96 -20.20
CA ARG A 212 15.39 -25.53 -21.54
C ARG A 212 16.62 -25.80 -22.37
N GLY A 213 17.80 -25.41 -21.90
CA GLY A 213 19.05 -25.53 -22.68
C GLY A 213 19.11 -24.62 -23.93
N THR A 214 18.15 -23.69 -24.07
CA THR A 214 18.06 -22.82 -25.26
C THR A 214 19.03 -21.65 -25.20
N LEU A 215 19.56 -21.33 -24.02
CA LEU A 215 20.51 -20.23 -23.86
C LEU A 215 21.83 -20.50 -24.60
N GLU A 216 22.34 -21.72 -24.57
CA GLU A 216 23.57 -22.12 -25.29
C GLU A 216 23.38 -21.95 -26.80
N GLY A 217 22.24 -22.37 -27.34
CA GLY A 217 21.90 -22.19 -28.74
C GLY A 217 21.81 -20.72 -29.15
N LEU A 218 21.25 -19.87 -28.30
CA LEU A 218 21.17 -18.43 -28.52
C LEU A 218 22.57 -17.78 -28.48
N MET A 219 23.45 -18.22 -27.59
CA MET A 219 24.84 -17.71 -27.50
C MET A 219 25.73 -18.17 -28.64
N ALA A 220 25.38 -19.26 -29.33
CA ALA A 220 26.07 -19.67 -30.59
C ALA A 220 25.73 -18.74 -31.78
N THR A 221 24.71 -17.89 -31.63
CA THR A 221 24.36 -16.89 -32.64
C THR A 221 25.10 -15.57 -32.41
N PRO A 222 25.36 -14.72 -33.41
CA PRO A 222 26.05 -13.45 -33.26
C PRO A 222 25.16 -12.36 -32.64
N ILE A 223 24.47 -12.68 -31.51
CA ILE A 223 23.61 -11.77 -30.79
C ILE A 223 24.40 -11.10 -29.67
N GLY A 224 24.34 -9.78 -29.59
CA GLY A 224 24.93 -9.02 -28.48
C GLY A 224 24.17 -9.23 -27.18
N MET A 225 24.88 -9.33 -26.03
CA MET A 225 24.26 -9.51 -24.73
C MET A 225 23.24 -8.41 -24.40
N GLY A 226 23.49 -7.15 -24.78
CA GLY A 226 22.57 -6.05 -24.62
C GLY A 226 21.30 -6.23 -25.45
N GLU A 227 21.45 -6.67 -26.71
CA GLU A 227 20.33 -6.96 -27.61
C GLU A 227 19.46 -8.09 -27.05
N PHE A 228 20.08 -9.16 -26.54
CA PHE A 228 19.38 -10.27 -25.87
C PHE A 228 18.56 -9.78 -24.66
N ILE A 229 19.17 -9.01 -23.76
CA ILE A 229 18.49 -8.52 -22.57
C ILE A 229 17.32 -7.58 -22.93
N VAL A 230 17.54 -6.63 -23.84
CA VAL A 230 16.50 -5.66 -24.23
C VAL A 230 15.32 -6.35 -24.91
N THR A 231 15.57 -7.30 -25.83
CA THR A 231 14.48 -8.06 -26.48
C THR A 231 13.67 -8.90 -25.50
N LYS A 232 14.27 -9.36 -24.41
CA LYS A 232 13.58 -10.07 -23.32
C LYS A 232 12.77 -9.11 -22.43
N VAL A 233 13.33 -7.96 -22.09
CA VAL A 233 12.72 -7.03 -21.13
C VAL A 233 11.55 -6.24 -21.71
N VAL A 234 11.67 -5.77 -22.97
CA VAL A 234 10.68 -4.88 -23.58
C VAL A 234 9.24 -5.46 -23.58
N PRO A 235 9.00 -6.73 -23.96
CA PRO A 235 7.63 -7.26 -23.92
C PRO A 235 7.05 -7.32 -22.50
N TYR A 236 7.85 -7.66 -21.50
CA TYR A 236 7.40 -7.69 -20.11
C TYR A 236 7.19 -6.29 -19.54
N PHE A 237 7.99 -5.32 -19.98
CA PHE A 237 7.78 -3.91 -19.64
C PHE A 237 6.42 -3.41 -20.16
N VAL A 238 6.10 -3.67 -21.41
CA VAL A 238 4.80 -3.32 -21.99
C VAL A 238 3.66 -4.05 -21.26
N LEU A 239 3.82 -5.34 -21.00
CA LEU A 239 2.84 -6.14 -20.27
C LEU A 239 2.56 -5.58 -18.88
N ALA A 240 3.61 -5.19 -18.14
CA ALA A 240 3.48 -4.60 -16.82
C ALA A 240 2.79 -3.22 -16.87
N LEU A 241 3.06 -2.41 -17.87
CA LEU A 241 2.33 -1.14 -18.10
C LEU A 241 0.85 -1.38 -18.42
N CYS A 242 0.54 -2.39 -19.22
CA CYS A 242 -0.87 -2.77 -19.48
C CYS A 242 -1.58 -3.24 -18.20
N SER A 243 -0.90 -4.02 -17.37
CA SER A 243 -1.43 -4.45 -16.08
C SER A 243 -1.66 -3.26 -15.13
N MET A 244 -0.72 -2.32 -15.07
CA MET A 244 -0.88 -1.11 -14.29
C MET A 244 -2.07 -0.27 -14.77
N ALA A 245 -2.21 -0.09 -16.09
CA ALA A 245 -3.34 0.64 -16.67
C ALA A 245 -4.68 -0.01 -16.29
N LEU A 246 -4.75 -1.35 -16.32
CA LEU A 246 -5.92 -2.10 -15.87
C LEU A 246 -6.20 -1.89 -14.38
N CYS A 247 -5.18 -2.00 -13.52
CA CYS A 247 -5.31 -1.74 -12.08
C CYS A 247 -5.77 -0.30 -11.80
N THR A 248 -5.23 0.68 -12.52
CA THR A 248 -5.64 2.08 -12.41
C THR A 248 -7.09 2.28 -12.85
N LEU A 249 -7.49 1.65 -13.95
CA LEU A 249 -8.89 1.71 -14.43
C LEU A 249 -9.84 1.18 -13.34
N LEU A 250 -9.52 0.06 -12.74
CA LEU A 250 -10.32 -0.51 -11.64
C LEU A 250 -10.27 0.35 -10.37
N ALA A 251 -9.12 0.93 -10.04
CA ALA A 251 -8.99 1.86 -8.91
C ALA A 251 -9.98 3.02 -9.04
N VAL A 252 -10.10 3.59 -10.24
CA VAL A 252 -11.01 4.72 -10.49
C VAL A 252 -12.47 4.27 -10.61
N THR A 253 -12.76 3.20 -11.38
CA THR A 253 -14.14 2.83 -11.71
C THR A 253 -14.83 1.98 -10.66
N VAL A 254 -14.12 1.04 -10.03
CA VAL A 254 -14.68 0.10 -9.06
C VAL A 254 -14.49 0.58 -7.62
N PHE A 255 -13.28 1.05 -7.29
CA PHE A 255 -12.96 1.49 -5.94
C PHE A 255 -13.27 2.97 -5.69
N GLY A 256 -13.56 3.74 -6.75
CA GLY A 256 -13.89 5.16 -6.64
C GLY A 256 -12.74 6.03 -6.16
N VAL A 257 -11.49 5.55 -6.32
CA VAL A 257 -10.30 6.33 -5.95
C VAL A 257 -10.11 7.44 -6.98
N PRO A 258 -10.05 8.73 -6.57
CA PRO A 258 -9.88 9.82 -7.51
C PRO A 258 -8.49 9.77 -8.15
N LEU A 259 -8.41 10.00 -9.45
CA LEU A 259 -7.15 10.28 -10.14
C LEU A 259 -7.09 11.78 -10.43
N ARG A 260 -6.43 12.54 -9.54
CA ARG A 260 -6.35 14.01 -9.66
C ARG A 260 -5.19 14.47 -10.52
N GLY A 261 -4.14 13.68 -10.61
CA GLY A 261 -3.00 13.93 -11.50
C GLY A 261 -3.25 13.48 -12.92
N SER A 262 -2.31 13.79 -13.80
CA SER A 262 -2.40 13.44 -15.21
C SER A 262 -2.07 11.96 -15.45
N PRO A 263 -2.77 11.28 -16.38
CA PRO A 263 -2.41 9.92 -16.80
C PRO A 263 -0.98 9.82 -17.36
N LEU A 264 -0.46 10.93 -17.91
CA LEU A 264 0.91 10.98 -18.42
C LEU A 264 1.94 10.93 -17.28
N ALA A 265 1.71 11.67 -16.19
CA ALA A 265 2.56 11.59 -14.99
C ALA A 265 2.55 10.18 -14.40
N LEU A 266 1.37 9.57 -14.28
CA LEU A 266 1.23 8.20 -13.81
C LEU A 266 2.00 7.20 -14.71
N LEU A 267 1.89 7.34 -16.03
CA LEU A 267 2.62 6.52 -16.99
C LEU A 267 4.14 6.70 -16.86
N ALA A 268 4.61 7.95 -16.70
CA ALA A 268 6.02 8.26 -16.54
C ALA A 268 6.59 7.64 -15.25
N ILE A 269 5.90 7.82 -14.12
CA ILE A 269 6.26 7.24 -12.82
C ILE A 269 6.35 5.71 -12.93
N ALA A 270 5.33 5.08 -13.51
CA ALA A 270 5.29 3.63 -13.70
C ALA A 270 6.41 3.12 -14.60
N ALA A 271 6.66 3.80 -15.72
CA ALA A 271 7.72 3.44 -16.66
C ALA A 271 9.10 3.49 -15.99
N VAL A 272 9.37 4.54 -15.22
CA VAL A 272 10.64 4.68 -14.49
C VAL A 272 10.78 3.63 -13.41
N PHE A 273 9.72 3.34 -12.66
CA PHE A 273 9.74 2.31 -11.61
C PHE A 273 9.94 0.89 -12.16
N LEU A 274 9.40 0.58 -13.31
CA LEU A 274 9.57 -0.74 -13.91
C LEU A 274 11.02 -1.04 -14.27
N ILE A 275 11.86 -0.03 -14.50
CA ILE A 275 13.29 -0.24 -14.80
C ILE A 275 14.00 -1.00 -13.66
N PRO A 276 14.02 -0.52 -12.41
CA PRO A 276 14.62 -1.27 -11.31
C PRO A 276 13.92 -2.61 -11.02
N ALA A 277 12.59 -2.68 -11.12
CA ALA A 277 11.84 -3.91 -10.84
C ALA A 277 12.21 -5.03 -11.83
N LEU A 278 12.23 -4.74 -13.12
CA LEU A 278 12.64 -5.67 -14.16
C LEU A 278 14.14 -6.03 -14.04
N GLY A 279 14.98 -5.04 -13.74
CA GLY A 279 16.42 -5.24 -13.52
C GLY A 279 16.70 -6.18 -12.34
N GLN A 280 16.01 -6.01 -11.22
CA GLN A 280 16.10 -6.88 -10.04
C GLN A 280 15.73 -8.32 -10.39
N GLY A 281 14.61 -8.53 -11.09
CA GLY A 281 14.19 -9.85 -11.54
C GLY A 281 15.20 -10.49 -12.47
N LEU A 282 15.82 -9.74 -13.40
CA LEU A 282 16.87 -10.27 -14.25
C LEU A 282 18.12 -10.72 -13.47
N VAL A 283 18.53 -9.97 -12.46
CA VAL A 283 19.64 -10.38 -11.57
C VAL A 283 19.33 -11.71 -10.91
N ILE A 284 18.13 -11.82 -10.32
CA ILE A 284 17.66 -13.06 -9.68
C ILE A 284 17.69 -14.21 -10.67
N SER A 285 17.13 -14.01 -11.87
CA SER A 285 17.07 -15.01 -12.94
C SER A 285 18.45 -15.51 -13.38
N ALA A 286 19.39 -14.59 -13.56
CA ALA A 286 20.76 -14.90 -13.99
C ALA A 286 21.56 -15.65 -12.91
N VAL A 287 21.26 -15.43 -11.64
CA VAL A 287 21.94 -16.08 -10.51
C VAL A 287 21.37 -17.47 -10.23
N THR A 288 20.06 -17.64 -10.21
CA THR A 288 19.39 -18.86 -9.75
C THR A 288 19.36 -19.97 -10.80
N ARG A 289 19.25 -19.64 -12.09
CA ARG A 289 19.17 -20.59 -13.22
C ARG A 289 18.04 -21.62 -13.13
N ASN A 290 17.17 -21.50 -12.17
CA ASN A 290 16.05 -22.40 -11.92
C ASN A 290 14.81 -21.55 -11.66
N GLN A 291 13.70 -21.82 -12.38
CA GLN A 291 12.47 -21.01 -12.30
C GLN A 291 11.83 -21.05 -10.92
N PHE A 292 11.81 -22.24 -10.30
CA PHE A 292 11.22 -22.38 -8.97
C PHE A 292 11.99 -21.57 -7.92
N VAL A 293 13.33 -21.71 -7.91
CA VAL A 293 14.19 -20.95 -6.99
C VAL A 293 14.11 -19.47 -7.29
N ALA A 294 14.11 -19.06 -8.58
CA ALA A 294 13.97 -17.67 -8.99
C ALA A 294 12.70 -17.03 -8.46
N SER A 295 11.56 -17.72 -8.56
CA SER A 295 10.28 -17.22 -8.05
C SER A 295 10.29 -17.05 -6.52
N GLN A 296 10.86 -18.01 -5.78
CA GLN A 296 10.98 -17.90 -4.31
C GLN A 296 11.87 -16.74 -3.90
N VAL A 297 13.04 -16.59 -4.54
CA VAL A 297 13.95 -15.48 -4.26
C VAL A 297 13.30 -14.13 -4.62
N ALA A 298 12.57 -14.04 -5.74
CA ALA A 298 11.83 -12.82 -6.10
C ALA A 298 10.78 -12.44 -5.06
N LEU A 299 10.01 -13.41 -4.57
CA LEU A 299 9.04 -13.17 -3.49
C LEU A 299 9.71 -12.69 -2.20
N LEU A 300 10.82 -13.30 -1.81
CA LEU A 300 11.52 -12.95 -0.58
C LEU A 300 12.26 -11.61 -0.66
N THR A 301 12.83 -11.26 -1.82
CA THR A 301 13.70 -10.08 -1.95
C THR A 301 13.03 -8.86 -2.55
N ALA A 302 11.89 -9.02 -3.22
CA ALA A 302 11.13 -7.91 -3.80
C ALA A 302 9.78 -7.73 -3.12
N PHE A 303 8.93 -8.77 -3.08
CA PHE A 303 7.57 -8.64 -2.56
C PHE A 303 7.53 -8.38 -1.06
N LEU A 304 8.23 -9.18 -0.21
CA LEU A 304 8.22 -8.98 1.23
C LEU A 304 8.79 -7.62 1.66
N PRO A 305 9.96 -7.16 1.18
CA PRO A 305 10.43 -5.82 1.50
C PRO A 305 9.49 -4.72 1.02
N THR A 306 8.87 -4.87 -0.15
CA THR A 306 7.86 -3.92 -0.62
C THR A 306 6.66 -3.85 0.32
N MET A 307 6.15 -4.97 0.80
CA MET A 307 5.02 -5.00 1.75
C MET A 307 5.38 -4.36 3.10
N LEU A 308 6.58 -4.63 3.63
CA LEU A 308 6.92 -4.29 5.01
C LEU A 308 7.71 -2.98 5.14
N LEU A 309 8.58 -2.66 4.17
CA LEU A 309 9.59 -1.60 4.28
C LEU A 309 9.37 -0.42 3.33
N SER A 310 8.31 -0.41 2.54
CA SER A 310 8.06 0.64 1.54
C SER A 310 7.21 1.81 2.05
N GLY A 311 6.64 1.71 3.26
CA GLY A 311 5.65 2.66 3.75
C GLY A 311 4.20 2.29 3.39
N PHE A 312 3.96 1.11 2.81
CA PHE A 312 2.62 0.66 2.44
C PHE A 312 1.77 0.24 3.65
N LEU A 313 2.25 -0.72 4.44
CA LEU A 313 1.53 -1.19 5.62
C LEU A 313 1.93 -0.46 6.90
N PHE A 314 3.20 -0.13 7.02
CA PHE A 314 3.77 0.51 8.20
C PHE A 314 4.41 1.83 7.81
N GLU A 315 4.06 2.88 8.54
CA GLU A 315 4.66 4.20 8.37
C GLU A 315 6.16 4.15 8.63
N ILE A 316 6.96 4.65 7.70
CA ILE A 316 8.44 4.58 7.77
C ILE A 316 8.98 5.33 8.98
N ASP A 317 8.37 6.46 9.33
CA ASP A 317 8.82 7.30 10.45
C ASP A 317 8.58 6.65 11.82
N SER A 318 7.63 5.74 11.92
CA SER A 318 7.38 4.94 13.13
C SER A 318 8.39 3.80 13.33
N MET A 319 9.21 3.49 12.31
CA MET A 319 10.19 2.41 12.37
C MET A 319 11.45 2.79 13.17
N PRO A 320 12.07 1.83 13.90
CA PRO A 320 13.37 2.02 14.51
C PRO A 320 14.44 2.44 13.48
N LYS A 321 15.39 3.28 13.89
CA LYS A 321 16.43 3.83 12.99
C LYS A 321 17.14 2.81 12.09
N PRO A 322 17.57 1.61 12.57
CA PRO A 322 18.23 0.63 11.69
C PRO A 322 17.30 0.11 10.58
N ILE A 323 16.03 -0.14 10.89
CA ILE A 323 15.04 -0.62 9.93
C ILE A 323 14.74 0.50 8.92
N ARG A 324 14.59 1.74 9.39
CA ARG A 324 14.37 2.91 8.51
C ARG A 324 15.52 3.10 7.51
N LEU A 325 16.77 2.82 7.88
CA LEU A 325 17.90 2.85 6.95
C LEU A 325 17.78 1.75 5.87
N LEU A 326 17.29 0.56 6.22
CA LEU A 326 17.07 -0.51 5.25
C LEU A 326 15.99 -0.16 4.22
N THR A 327 15.00 0.65 4.58
CA THR A 327 13.94 1.05 3.64
C THR A 327 14.48 1.81 2.41
N TYR A 328 15.62 2.51 2.53
CA TYR A 328 16.26 3.20 1.40
C TYR A 328 16.73 2.26 0.28
N LEU A 329 16.91 0.97 0.58
CA LEU A 329 17.31 -0.04 -0.41
C LEU A 329 16.11 -0.63 -1.18
N VAL A 330 14.89 -0.29 -0.79
CA VAL A 330 13.65 -0.82 -1.38
C VAL A 330 13.13 0.15 -2.44
N PRO A 331 13.13 -0.19 -3.75
CA PRO A 331 12.66 0.71 -4.80
C PRO A 331 11.20 1.18 -4.62
N ALA A 332 10.33 0.33 -4.09
CA ALA A 332 8.93 0.66 -3.86
C ALA A 332 8.71 1.79 -2.84
N ARG A 333 9.68 2.06 -1.95
CA ARG A 333 9.67 3.22 -1.06
C ARG A 333 9.51 4.54 -1.82
N TYR A 334 10.12 4.63 -2.98
CA TYR A 334 10.08 5.83 -3.82
C TYR A 334 8.82 5.89 -4.70
N LEU A 335 8.22 4.75 -5.03
CA LEU A 335 7.03 4.69 -5.86
C LEU A 335 5.75 5.04 -5.10
N ILE A 336 5.58 4.54 -3.86
CA ILE A 336 4.33 4.67 -3.10
C ILE A 336 3.90 6.13 -2.90
N PRO A 337 4.78 7.04 -2.42
CA PRO A 337 4.42 8.45 -2.29
C PRO A 337 4.00 9.10 -3.61
N GLN A 338 4.70 8.76 -4.70
CA GLN A 338 4.37 9.27 -6.04
C GLN A 338 2.98 8.82 -6.49
N LEU A 339 2.63 7.53 -6.31
CA LEU A 339 1.30 7.03 -6.66
C LEU A 339 0.21 7.68 -5.79
N GLN A 340 0.43 7.76 -4.49
CA GLN A 340 -0.52 8.42 -3.59
C GLN A 340 -0.73 9.89 -3.97
N THR A 341 0.33 10.59 -4.32
CA THR A 341 0.25 12.00 -4.73
C THR A 341 -0.48 12.15 -6.05
N VAL A 342 -0.16 11.37 -7.07
CA VAL A 342 -0.83 11.42 -8.39
C VAL A 342 -2.32 11.08 -8.26
N PHE A 343 -2.69 10.12 -7.41
CA PHE A 343 -4.09 9.78 -7.23
C PHE A 343 -4.84 10.85 -6.41
N LEU A 344 -4.28 11.35 -5.32
CA LEU A 344 -5.01 12.12 -4.31
C LEU A 344 -4.76 13.62 -4.35
N ALA A 345 -3.55 14.04 -4.68
CA ALA A 345 -3.15 15.45 -4.62
C ALA A 345 -3.09 16.12 -6.00
N GLY A 346 -2.64 15.40 -7.02
CA GLY A 346 -2.38 15.92 -8.36
C GLY A 346 -0.92 15.76 -8.76
N ASP A 347 -0.49 16.46 -9.79
CA ASP A 347 0.90 16.37 -10.27
C ASP A 347 1.83 17.26 -9.45
N ASP A 348 2.83 16.65 -8.82
CA ASP A 348 3.92 17.31 -8.12
C ASP A 348 5.28 16.82 -8.64
N TRP A 349 5.77 17.48 -9.67
CA TRP A 349 7.07 17.16 -10.28
C TRP A 349 8.26 17.43 -9.35
N GLY A 350 8.09 18.31 -8.34
CA GLY A 350 9.11 18.55 -7.32
C GLY A 350 9.38 17.32 -6.46
N LEU A 351 8.32 16.55 -6.16
CA LEU A 351 8.39 15.26 -5.46
C LEU A 351 8.83 14.13 -6.42
N TYR A 352 8.31 14.11 -7.65
CA TYR A 352 8.53 12.98 -8.56
C TYR A 352 9.98 12.88 -9.05
N LEU A 353 10.60 14.00 -9.44
CA LEU A 353 11.91 13.99 -10.07
C LEU A 353 13.04 13.42 -9.20
N PRO A 354 13.18 13.77 -7.90
CA PRO A 354 14.19 13.14 -7.04
C PRO A 354 14.00 11.63 -6.87
N ASP A 355 12.76 11.19 -6.68
CA ASP A 355 12.44 9.79 -6.51
C ASP A 355 12.64 8.99 -7.80
N MET A 356 12.26 9.55 -8.95
CA MET A 356 12.55 8.98 -10.28
C MET A 356 14.05 8.87 -10.54
N ALA A 357 14.84 9.86 -10.14
CA ALA A 357 16.29 9.81 -10.26
C ALA A 357 16.89 8.67 -9.40
N ALA A 358 16.41 8.49 -8.17
CA ALA A 358 16.80 7.37 -7.32
C ALA A 358 16.44 6.01 -7.97
N LEU A 359 15.23 5.88 -8.52
CA LEU A 359 14.77 4.69 -9.21
C LEU A 359 15.62 4.37 -10.45
N LEU A 360 16.00 5.37 -11.25
CA LEU A 360 16.91 5.19 -12.38
C LEU A 360 18.31 4.74 -11.92
N GLY A 361 18.78 5.23 -10.77
CA GLY A 361 20.01 4.77 -10.14
C GLY A 361 19.94 3.27 -9.79
N PHE A 362 18.86 2.82 -9.15
CA PHE A 362 18.62 1.40 -8.88
C PHE A 362 18.54 0.57 -10.16
N GLY A 363 17.82 1.06 -11.16
CA GLY A 363 17.72 0.39 -12.45
C GLY A 363 19.09 0.19 -13.10
N THR A 364 19.88 1.24 -13.19
CA THR A 364 21.25 1.18 -13.72
C THR A 364 22.11 0.18 -12.97
N PHE A 365 22.03 0.17 -11.64
CA PHE A 365 22.73 -0.77 -10.77
C PHE A 365 22.34 -2.23 -11.07
N PHE A 366 21.05 -2.54 -11.08
CA PHE A 366 20.58 -3.91 -11.32
C PHE A 366 20.88 -4.39 -12.74
N PHE A 367 20.69 -3.56 -13.77
CA PHE A 367 21.04 -3.94 -15.14
C PHE A 367 22.54 -4.15 -15.33
N ALA A 368 23.37 -3.32 -14.70
CA ALA A 368 24.84 -3.50 -14.76
C ALA A 368 25.25 -4.84 -14.12
N ILE A 369 24.64 -5.22 -12.99
CA ILE A 369 24.88 -6.52 -12.36
C ILE A 369 24.37 -7.65 -13.25
N ALA A 370 23.15 -7.56 -13.78
CA ALA A 370 22.57 -8.59 -14.65
C ALA A 370 23.46 -8.87 -15.86
N ILE A 371 23.93 -7.82 -16.54
CA ILE A 371 24.84 -7.95 -17.69
C ILE A 371 26.17 -8.62 -17.28
N ARG A 372 26.73 -8.21 -16.14
CA ARG A 372 28.01 -8.74 -15.65
C ARG A 372 27.93 -10.22 -15.27
N VAL A 373 26.84 -10.60 -14.56
CA VAL A 373 26.63 -11.98 -14.11
C VAL A 373 26.35 -12.90 -15.29
N THR A 374 25.55 -12.46 -16.26
CA THR A 374 25.24 -13.24 -17.45
C THR A 374 26.49 -13.45 -18.32
N ARG A 375 27.35 -12.42 -18.52
CA ARG A 375 28.59 -12.54 -19.28
C ARG A 375 29.62 -13.49 -18.66
N ARG A 376 29.84 -13.43 -17.35
CA ARG A 376 30.86 -14.23 -16.65
C ARG A 376 30.57 -15.73 -16.61
N ARG A 377 29.35 -16.14 -16.90
CA ARG A 377 28.93 -17.53 -16.76
C ARG A 377 28.79 -18.27 -18.09
N VAL A 378 29.05 -17.59 -19.18
CA VAL A 378 29.05 -18.12 -20.55
C VAL A 378 30.48 -18.30 -21.07
N ALA A 379 31.49 -17.69 -20.42
CA ALA A 379 32.90 -17.89 -20.65
C ALA A 379 33.44 -18.97 -19.69
#